data_01a176a8334f5b1c27191299878a5b9a
#
_entry.id   01a176a8334f5b1c27191299878a5b9a
#
_cell.length_a   1.000
_cell.length_b   1.000
_cell.length_c   1.000
_cell.angle_alpha   90.00
_cell.angle_beta   90.00
_cell.angle_gamma   90.00
#
_symmetry.space_group_name_H-M   'P 1'
#
loop_
_entity.id
_entity.type
_entity.pdbx_description
1 polymer ?
#
loop_
_entity_poly.entity_id
_entity_poly.type
_entity_poly.pdbx_seq_one_letter_code
_entity_poly.pdbx_strand_id
1 'polypeptide(L)'
;HATNVTVKNVTFLNNLKSHFLELAGVKNAEITGCTFRGYWKEFTGGGQECIQLDACMPRIFPGYLPYDGSVCENIVIKDNTFEDVFAGIGSHSMMFDKPYKNITISNNRFNNLKKRAIWCLNYQDTVVTGNTMTNVGGGVYVRSVYTRNAHTVSGQEVSPEGNQYAENILIADNQITVLEPTVIDGKQWNGYGIWITGEVSLGSAGETIPSEDDDPENTANPTTNGIPAGRYIIRGVTARNNTISGNCDGIKFSLAEDCSCRGNTVRLSDSHTYNNMGISVAKGSNIR
;
A
#
# COMPACT_ATOMS: atom_id res chain seq x y z
N HIS A 1 13.88 16.88 10.64
CA HIS A 1 12.52 16.60 10.14
C HIS A 1 11.66 17.85 10.17
N ALA A 2 10.67 17.91 9.26
CA ALA A 2 9.67 18.95 9.28
C ALA A 2 8.50 18.58 10.20
N THR A 3 7.91 19.57 10.83
CA THR A 3 6.73 19.40 11.69
C THR A 3 5.69 20.46 11.37
N ASN A 4 4.42 20.13 11.57
CA ASN A 4 3.29 21.06 11.39
C ASN A 4 3.23 21.62 9.96
N VAL A 5 3.27 20.71 8.98
CA VAL A 5 3.24 21.06 7.55
C VAL A 5 1.79 21.12 7.06
N THR A 6 1.42 22.19 6.38
CA THR A 6 0.10 22.30 5.74
C THR A 6 0.26 22.60 4.25
N VAL A 7 -0.37 21.74 3.42
CA VAL A 7 -0.50 21.95 1.98
C VAL A 7 -1.99 22.01 1.65
N LYS A 8 -2.48 23.19 1.25
CA LYS A 8 -3.92 23.40 1.09
C LYS A 8 -4.26 24.13 -0.22
N ASN A 9 -5.25 23.60 -0.94
CA ASN A 9 -5.81 24.20 -2.14
C ASN A 9 -4.74 24.47 -3.23
N VAL A 10 -3.79 23.56 -3.38
CA VAL A 10 -2.72 23.65 -4.39
C VAL A 10 -3.08 22.74 -5.57
N THR A 11 -2.88 23.22 -6.77
CA THR A 11 -2.99 22.43 -8.00
C THR A 11 -1.60 22.06 -8.50
N PHE A 12 -1.33 20.76 -8.59
CA PHE A 12 -0.10 20.18 -9.12
C PHE A 12 -0.37 19.60 -10.51
N LEU A 13 0.41 20.02 -11.49
CA LEU A 13 0.20 19.62 -12.89
C LEU A 13 1.45 19.02 -13.52
N ASN A 14 1.25 17.98 -14.34
CA ASN A 14 2.22 17.50 -15.33
C ASN A 14 3.57 17.06 -14.74
N ASN A 15 3.55 16.23 -13.72
CA ASN A 15 4.79 15.60 -13.25
C ASN A 15 5.21 14.48 -14.20
N LEU A 16 6.45 14.53 -14.68
CA LEU A 16 6.94 13.61 -15.72
C LEU A 16 7.67 12.38 -15.18
N LYS A 17 8.28 12.45 -14.00
CA LYS A 17 9.20 11.39 -13.56
C LYS A 17 9.28 11.14 -12.05
N SER A 18 8.55 11.87 -11.23
CA SER A 18 8.70 11.77 -9.77
C SER A 18 7.35 11.99 -9.08
N HIS A 19 7.38 12.23 -7.79
CA HIS A 19 6.21 12.55 -7.00
C HIS A 19 5.86 14.03 -7.14
N PHE A 20 4.59 14.38 -7.00
CA PHE A 20 4.20 15.79 -6.87
C PHE A 20 4.53 16.33 -5.48
N LEU A 21 4.38 15.47 -4.47
CA LEU A 21 4.64 15.80 -3.09
C LEU A 21 5.34 14.61 -2.43
N GLU A 22 6.51 14.85 -1.87
CA GLU A 22 7.32 13.86 -1.19
C GLU A 22 7.62 14.32 0.24
N LEU A 23 7.25 13.50 1.21
CA LEU A 23 7.37 13.77 2.63
C LEU A 23 8.26 12.72 3.28
N ALA A 24 9.40 13.12 3.83
CA ALA A 24 10.31 12.22 4.54
C ALA A 24 10.42 12.60 6.01
N GLY A 25 10.05 11.68 6.90
CA GLY A 25 10.14 11.90 8.34
C GLY A 25 9.34 13.12 8.82
N VAL A 26 8.24 13.44 8.16
CA VAL A 26 7.39 14.60 8.51
C VAL A 26 6.41 14.22 9.59
N LYS A 27 6.24 15.08 10.59
CA LYS A 27 5.26 14.90 11.66
C LYS A 27 4.21 16.01 11.65
N ASN A 28 2.95 15.60 11.89
CA ASN A 28 1.81 16.52 11.94
C ASN A 28 1.65 17.27 10.60
N ALA A 29 1.25 16.57 9.54
CA ALA A 29 0.98 17.21 8.26
C ALA A 29 -0.49 17.09 7.86
N GLU A 30 -1.00 18.12 7.21
CA GLU A 30 -2.31 18.13 6.56
C GLU A 30 -2.18 18.50 5.10
N ILE A 31 -2.69 17.63 4.20
CA ILE A 31 -2.77 17.85 2.77
C ILE A 31 -4.25 17.82 2.39
N THR A 32 -4.82 18.96 2.05
CA THR A 32 -6.27 19.08 1.88
C THR A 32 -6.68 20.00 0.72
N GLY A 33 -7.74 19.61 0.01
CA GLY A 33 -8.32 20.41 -1.08
C GLY A 33 -7.39 20.59 -2.27
N CYS A 34 -6.38 19.74 -2.42
CA CYS A 34 -5.40 19.82 -3.50
C CYS A 34 -5.86 19.01 -4.71
N THR A 35 -5.36 19.39 -5.88
CA THR A 35 -5.56 18.67 -7.15
C THR A 35 -4.23 18.23 -7.69
N PHE A 36 -4.12 16.93 -8.00
CA PHE A 36 -2.97 16.29 -8.62
C PHE A 36 -3.40 15.77 -9.98
N ARG A 37 -2.88 16.34 -11.08
CA ARG A 37 -3.32 16.00 -12.43
C ARG A 37 -2.19 15.93 -13.42
N GLY A 38 -2.36 15.01 -14.39
CA GLY A 38 -1.50 14.92 -15.55
C GLY A 38 -0.24 14.12 -15.28
N TYR A 39 -0.27 12.93 -15.76
CA TYR A 39 0.84 12.01 -15.75
C TYR A 39 1.28 11.71 -17.18
N TRP A 40 2.57 11.58 -17.42
CA TRP A 40 3.07 11.26 -18.75
C TRP A 40 2.71 9.81 -19.12
N LYS A 41 1.92 9.64 -20.18
CA LYS A 41 1.36 8.33 -20.57
C LYS A 41 2.43 7.28 -20.92
N GLU A 42 3.59 7.71 -21.33
CA GLU A 42 4.68 6.84 -21.78
C GLU A 42 5.66 6.44 -20.67
N PHE A 43 5.47 6.97 -19.47
CA PHE A 43 6.32 6.61 -18.34
C PHE A 43 6.05 5.18 -17.90
N THR A 44 7.06 4.32 -17.99
CA THR A 44 7.03 2.90 -17.65
C THR A 44 7.69 2.58 -16.32
N GLY A 45 8.29 3.55 -15.65
CA GLY A 45 8.93 3.38 -14.35
C GLY A 45 7.93 3.08 -13.23
N GLY A 46 8.33 2.23 -12.27
CA GLY A 46 7.49 1.85 -11.14
C GLY A 46 7.41 2.90 -10.05
N GLY A 47 6.32 2.92 -9.27
CA GLY A 47 6.25 3.55 -7.96
C GLY A 47 6.11 5.07 -7.95
N GLN A 48 5.37 5.64 -8.88
CA GLN A 48 5.20 7.09 -8.98
C GLN A 48 3.89 7.53 -8.31
N GLU A 49 3.87 7.52 -7.01
CA GLU A 49 2.75 8.05 -6.22
C GLU A 49 2.73 9.58 -6.31
N CYS A 50 1.54 10.17 -6.43
CA CYS A 50 1.40 11.63 -6.38
C CYS A 50 1.85 12.20 -5.03
N ILE A 51 1.42 11.56 -3.94
CA ILE A 51 1.87 11.86 -2.59
C ILE A 51 2.66 10.66 -2.08
N GLN A 52 3.92 10.87 -1.79
CA GLN A 52 4.85 9.88 -1.28
C GLN A 52 5.16 10.16 0.18
N LEU A 53 4.97 9.16 1.03
CA LEU A 53 5.40 9.17 2.43
C LEU A 53 6.63 8.30 2.57
N ASP A 54 7.74 8.88 2.99
CA ASP A 54 9.03 8.18 3.06
C ASP A 54 9.72 8.29 4.43
N ALA A 55 10.69 7.41 4.62
CA ALA A 55 11.61 7.48 5.73
C ALA A 55 12.82 8.37 5.38
N CYS A 56 13.34 9.08 6.37
CA CYS A 56 14.52 9.90 6.20
C CYS A 56 15.78 9.01 6.17
N MET A 57 16.17 8.58 4.97
CA MET A 57 17.26 7.63 4.70
C MET A 57 18.17 8.12 3.57
N PRO A 58 19.47 7.75 3.58
CA PRO A 58 20.42 8.17 2.54
C PRO A 58 20.00 7.81 1.12
N ARG A 59 19.38 6.64 0.95
CA ARG A 59 18.95 6.14 -0.35
C ARG A 59 17.82 6.98 -0.95
N ILE A 60 16.92 7.47 -0.11
CA ILE A 60 15.73 8.20 -0.54
C ILE A 60 16.04 9.68 -0.70
N PHE A 61 16.79 10.25 0.24
CA PHE A 61 17.15 11.67 0.27
C PHE A 61 18.66 11.86 0.35
N PRO A 62 19.43 11.54 -0.70
CA PRO A 62 20.86 11.72 -0.68
C PRO A 62 21.21 13.19 -0.47
N GLY A 63 22.09 13.47 0.51
CA GLY A 63 22.52 14.84 0.82
C GLY A 63 21.70 15.58 1.88
N TYR A 64 20.64 15.00 2.42
CA TYR A 64 19.81 15.60 3.47
C TYR A 64 20.13 15.02 4.84
N LEU A 65 21.09 15.59 5.51
CA LEU A 65 21.49 15.20 6.88
C LEU A 65 20.65 15.91 7.94
N PRO A 66 20.43 15.29 9.12
CA PRO A 66 20.85 13.95 9.53
C PRO A 66 19.90 12.86 9.04
N TYR A 67 20.46 11.68 8.76
CA TYR A 67 19.69 10.48 8.46
C TYR A 67 19.39 9.72 9.73
N ASP A 68 18.29 10.03 10.37
CA ASP A 68 17.91 9.43 11.66
C ASP A 68 16.84 8.34 11.53
N GLY A 69 16.48 7.98 10.29
CA GLY A 69 15.45 6.99 10.01
C GLY A 69 14.07 7.40 10.51
N SER A 70 13.80 8.70 10.67
CA SER A 70 12.46 9.14 11.01
C SER A 70 11.49 8.85 9.89
N VAL A 71 10.28 8.48 10.26
CA VAL A 71 9.15 8.17 9.37
C VAL A 71 8.06 9.22 9.52
N CYS A 72 7.12 9.25 8.58
CA CYS A 72 5.97 10.14 8.69
C CYS A 72 5.00 9.67 9.77
N GLU A 73 4.45 10.61 10.52
CA GLU A 73 3.55 10.35 11.65
C GLU A 73 2.52 11.48 11.78
N ASN A 74 1.28 11.14 12.14
CA ASN A 74 0.17 12.08 12.27
C ASN A 74 -0.11 12.82 10.95
N ILE A 75 -0.36 12.10 9.87
CA ILE A 75 -0.58 12.66 8.54
C ILE A 75 -2.07 12.58 8.19
N VAL A 76 -2.63 13.68 7.74
CA VAL A 76 -4.01 13.76 7.25
C VAL A 76 -3.99 14.15 5.77
N ILE A 77 -4.53 13.27 4.91
CA ILE A 77 -4.67 13.49 3.47
C ILE A 77 -6.16 13.40 3.15
N LYS A 78 -6.82 14.54 2.96
CA LYS A 78 -8.28 14.55 2.82
C LYS A 78 -8.78 15.54 1.75
N ASP A 79 -9.94 15.23 1.20
CA ASP A 79 -10.66 16.13 0.28
C ASP A 79 -9.84 16.54 -0.96
N ASN A 80 -8.89 15.67 -1.40
CA ASN A 80 -8.04 15.91 -2.57
C ASN A 80 -8.60 15.20 -3.81
N THR A 81 -8.19 15.69 -4.98
CA THR A 81 -8.51 15.09 -6.28
C THR A 81 -7.24 14.63 -6.98
N PHE A 82 -7.23 13.36 -7.41
CA PHE A 82 -6.18 12.73 -8.21
C PHE A 82 -6.80 12.34 -9.56
N GLU A 83 -6.32 12.90 -10.65
CA GLU A 83 -6.92 12.70 -11.96
C GLU A 83 -5.86 12.48 -13.04
N ASP A 84 -6.04 11.43 -13.85
CA ASP A 84 -5.12 11.06 -14.93
C ASP A 84 -3.67 10.92 -14.45
N VAL A 85 -3.46 10.19 -13.37
CA VAL A 85 -2.15 9.98 -12.76
C VAL A 85 -1.79 8.49 -12.69
N PHE A 86 -0.53 8.18 -12.39
CA PHE A 86 -0.07 6.80 -12.39
C PHE A 86 -0.50 6.06 -11.12
N ALA A 87 -0.20 6.60 -9.95
CA ALA A 87 -0.62 6.10 -8.64
C ALA A 87 -0.96 7.28 -7.72
N GLY A 88 -1.76 7.04 -6.70
CA GLY A 88 -2.26 8.10 -5.84
C GLY A 88 -1.35 8.39 -4.65
N ILE A 89 -1.56 7.71 -3.54
CA ILE A 89 -0.86 7.92 -2.25
C ILE A 89 -0.14 6.65 -1.88
N GLY A 90 1.13 6.75 -1.41
CA GLY A 90 1.83 5.56 -0.97
C GLY A 90 3.20 5.80 -0.34
N SER A 91 3.91 4.70 -0.13
CA SER A 91 5.25 4.64 0.42
C SER A 91 6.04 3.57 -0.29
N HIS A 92 7.32 3.83 -0.59
CA HIS A 92 8.20 2.81 -1.14
C HIS A 92 9.49 2.61 -0.32
N SER A 93 9.61 3.32 0.79
CA SER A 93 10.63 3.09 1.80
C SER A 93 9.99 2.70 3.13
N MET A 94 10.75 2.07 4.00
CA MET A 94 10.30 1.67 5.33
C MET A 94 11.46 1.54 6.30
N MET A 95 11.15 1.72 7.58
CA MET A 95 12.02 1.41 8.70
C MET A 95 11.36 0.28 9.49
N PHE A 96 12.06 -0.83 9.71
CA PHE A 96 11.45 -2.04 10.28
C PHE A 96 10.99 -1.88 11.72
N ASP A 97 11.63 -1.04 12.48
CA ASP A 97 11.34 -0.75 13.89
C ASP A 97 10.55 0.56 14.10
N LYS A 98 10.25 1.28 13.02
CA LYS A 98 9.55 2.57 13.05
C LYS A 98 8.46 2.60 11.99
N PRO A 99 7.26 2.08 12.28
CA PRO A 99 6.13 2.13 11.34
C PRO A 99 5.66 3.56 11.08
N TYR A 100 5.09 3.80 9.91
CA TYR A 100 4.30 5.00 9.67
C TYR A 100 3.04 4.93 10.55
N LYS A 101 2.77 5.94 11.36
CA LYS A 101 1.69 5.90 12.35
C LYS A 101 0.70 7.02 12.22
N ASN A 102 -0.54 6.69 12.59
CA ASN A 102 -1.62 7.66 12.68
C ASN A 102 -1.84 8.41 11.37
N ILE A 103 -2.09 7.65 10.31
CA ILE A 103 -2.31 8.18 8.96
C ILE A 103 -3.82 8.16 8.67
N THR A 104 -4.37 9.29 8.27
CA THR A 104 -5.76 9.39 7.82
C THR A 104 -5.82 9.77 6.36
N ILE A 105 -6.46 8.91 5.55
CA ILE A 105 -6.69 9.15 4.11
C ILE A 105 -8.21 9.11 3.89
N SER A 106 -8.82 10.28 3.73
CA SER A 106 -10.29 10.35 3.75
C SER A 106 -10.88 11.31 2.70
N ASN A 107 -12.05 10.92 2.18
CA ASN A 107 -12.85 11.74 1.26
C ASN A 107 -12.09 12.21 0.00
N ASN A 108 -11.04 11.50 -0.41
CA ASN A 108 -10.32 11.82 -1.63
C ASN A 108 -11.03 11.21 -2.84
N ARG A 109 -10.85 11.85 -3.99
CA ARG A 109 -11.35 11.38 -5.29
C ARG A 109 -10.17 10.96 -6.15
N PHE A 110 -10.16 9.71 -6.56
CA PHE A 110 -9.19 9.14 -7.51
C PHE A 110 -9.91 8.80 -8.79
N ASN A 111 -9.47 9.34 -9.91
CA ASN A 111 -10.09 9.10 -11.19
C ASN A 111 -9.03 8.80 -12.25
N ASN A 112 -9.18 7.66 -12.92
CA ASN A 112 -8.33 7.25 -14.02
C ASN A 112 -6.84 7.10 -13.62
N LEU A 113 -6.56 6.17 -12.70
CA LEU A 113 -5.21 5.83 -12.25
C LEU A 113 -4.75 4.50 -12.86
N LYS A 114 -3.54 4.46 -13.43
CA LYS A 114 -3.00 3.24 -14.04
C LYS A 114 -2.72 2.14 -13.01
N LYS A 115 -2.25 2.52 -11.83
CA LYS A 115 -1.96 1.61 -10.73
C LYS A 115 -2.94 1.85 -9.57
N ARG A 116 -2.48 1.64 -8.37
CA ARG A 116 -3.27 1.71 -7.15
C ARG A 116 -3.56 3.15 -6.71
N ALA A 117 -4.71 3.33 -6.10
CA ALA A 117 -5.06 4.61 -5.51
C ALA A 117 -4.31 4.82 -4.18
N ILE A 118 -4.24 3.82 -3.31
CA ILE A 118 -3.63 3.93 -1.97
C ILE A 118 -2.77 2.70 -1.68
N TRP A 119 -1.55 2.95 -1.19
CA TRP A 119 -0.60 1.91 -0.77
C TRP A 119 -0.07 2.19 0.63
N CYS A 120 -0.47 1.36 1.60
CA CYS A 120 -0.02 1.41 2.99
C CYS A 120 1.10 0.38 3.20
N LEU A 121 2.35 0.81 3.18
CA LEU A 121 3.52 -0.04 3.42
C LEU A 121 3.97 0.08 4.87
N ASN A 122 3.79 -0.97 5.67
CA ASN A 122 4.13 -1.01 7.09
C ASN A 122 3.47 0.13 7.91
N TYR A 123 2.20 0.39 7.66
CA TYR A 123 1.43 1.41 8.39
C TYR A 123 0.78 0.83 9.64
N GLN A 124 0.64 1.65 10.67
CA GLN A 124 -0.11 1.35 11.89
C GLN A 124 -1.09 2.49 12.21
N ASP A 125 -2.15 2.15 12.97
CA ASP A 125 -3.14 3.14 13.43
C ASP A 125 -3.66 4.02 12.29
N THR A 126 -4.09 3.38 11.20
CA THR A 126 -4.39 4.07 9.94
C THR A 126 -5.86 3.95 9.57
N VAL A 127 -6.42 5.04 9.05
CA VAL A 127 -7.82 5.09 8.59
C VAL A 127 -7.87 5.48 7.12
N VAL A 128 -8.48 4.63 6.29
CA VAL A 128 -8.76 4.87 4.87
C VAL A 128 -10.28 4.85 4.67
N THR A 129 -10.93 6.01 4.59
CA THR A 129 -12.39 6.07 4.64
C THR A 129 -13.01 7.09 3.70
N GLY A 130 -14.20 6.77 3.19
CA GLY A 130 -15.01 7.71 2.40
C GLY A 130 -14.38 8.11 1.06
N ASN A 131 -13.36 7.39 0.58
CA ASN A 131 -12.72 7.71 -0.68
C ASN A 131 -13.53 7.16 -1.87
N THR A 132 -13.54 7.91 -2.96
CA THR A 132 -14.12 7.48 -4.24
C THR A 132 -12.99 7.22 -5.23
N MET A 133 -12.89 5.99 -5.69
CA MET A 133 -11.87 5.52 -6.62
C MET A 133 -12.57 5.02 -7.88
N THR A 134 -12.44 5.76 -8.97
CA THR A 134 -13.09 5.43 -10.24
C THR A 134 -12.03 5.12 -11.27
N ASN A 135 -12.15 3.98 -11.92
CA ASN A 135 -11.25 3.60 -13.00
C ASN A 135 -9.78 3.54 -12.53
N VAL A 136 -9.52 2.78 -11.47
CA VAL A 136 -8.18 2.61 -10.89
C VAL A 136 -7.65 1.20 -11.11
N GLY A 137 -6.35 1.02 -11.31
CA GLY A 137 -5.74 -0.29 -11.48
C GLY A 137 -5.73 -1.14 -10.19
N GLY A 138 -5.91 -0.51 -9.03
CA GLY A 138 -6.11 -1.14 -7.73
C GLY A 138 -6.62 -0.11 -6.74
N GLY A 139 -7.47 -0.53 -5.81
CA GLY A 139 -8.00 0.37 -4.78
C GLY A 139 -7.01 0.58 -3.64
N VAL A 140 -7.14 -0.20 -2.58
CA VAL A 140 -6.31 -0.08 -1.38
C VAL A 140 -5.40 -1.30 -1.26
N TYR A 141 -4.11 -1.05 -1.14
CA TYR A 141 -3.08 -2.07 -0.93
C TYR A 141 -2.43 -1.88 0.44
N VAL A 142 -2.59 -2.87 1.32
CA VAL A 142 -1.91 -2.93 2.61
C VAL A 142 -0.83 -3.99 2.52
N ARG A 143 0.40 -3.59 2.76
CA ARG A 143 1.57 -4.46 2.68
C ARG A 143 2.42 -4.34 3.93
N SER A 144 2.92 -5.45 4.42
CA SER A 144 3.99 -5.50 5.40
C SER A 144 5.04 -6.52 5.01
N VAL A 145 6.27 -6.35 5.49
CA VAL A 145 7.39 -7.21 5.14
C VAL A 145 7.98 -7.84 6.38
N TYR A 146 8.16 -9.15 6.34
CA TYR A 146 8.91 -9.91 7.32
C TYR A 146 10.29 -10.25 6.76
N THR A 147 11.34 -10.04 7.53
CA THR A 147 12.68 -10.50 7.16
C THR A 147 13.13 -11.67 8.02
N ARG A 148 13.75 -12.66 7.41
CA ARG A 148 14.27 -13.85 8.08
C ARG A 148 15.74 -13.78 8.41
N ASN A 149 16.48 -13.04 7.62
CA ASN A 149 17.93 -12.90 7.75
C ASN A 149 18.32 -11.44 7.89
N ALA A 150 19.36 -11.19 8.64
CA ALA A 150 19.97 -9.86 8.67
C ALA A 150 20.44 -9.47 7.27
N HIS A 151 19.99 -8.33 6.78
CA HIS A 151 20.33 -7.80 5.46
C HIS A 151 19.91 -6.34 5.34
N THR A 152 20.22 -5.73 4.23
CA THR A 152 19.82 -4.33 3.97
C THR A 152 18.56 -4.29 3.12
N VAL A 153 17.51 -3.66 3.64
CA VAL A 153 16.27 -3.37 2.90
C VAL A 153 16.08 -1.86 2.85
N SER A 154 15.83 -1.34 1.65
CA SER A 154 15.65 0.10 1.44
C SER A 154 16.75 0.97 2.06
N GLY A 155 18.00 0.47 2.08
CA GLY A 155 19.15 1.16 2.64
C GLY A 155 19.30 1.08 4.15
N GLN A 156 18.47 0.29 4.83
CA GLN A 156 18.55 0.03 6.26
C GLN A 156 19.02 -1.41 6.51
N GLU A 157 19.95 -1.57 7.44
CA GLU A 157 20.29 -2.87 7.99
C GLU A 157 19.17 -3.33 8.91
N VAL A 158 18.69 -4.56 8.71
CA VAL A 158 17.60 -5.16 9.47
C VAL A 158 17.96 -6.55 9.98
N SER A 159 17.40 -6.91 11.11
CA SER A 159 17.48 -8.24 11.68
C SER A 159 16.08 -8.87 11.79
N PRO A 160 15.97 -10.20 12.00
CA PRO A 160 14.67 -10.83 12.18
C PRO A 160 13.85 -10.26 13.34
N GLU A 161 14.48 -9.79 14.38
CA GLU A 161 13.82 -9.15 15.53
C GLU A 161 13.34 -7.74 15.23
N GLY A 162 13.92 -7.10 14.22
CA GLY A 162 13.54 -5.74 13.79
C GLY A 162 12.29 -5.68 12.90
N ASN A 163 11.62 -6.81 12.65
CA ASN A 163 10.40 -6.82 11.86
C ASN A 163 9.26 -6.13 12.61
N GLN A 164 8.45 -5.42 11.85
CA GLN A 164 7.25 -4.76 12.37
C GLN A 164 5.99 -5.30 11.73
N TYR A 165 4.85 -5.00 12.35
CA TYR A 165 3.53 -5.33 11.83
C TYR A 165 2.90 -4.10 11.16
N ALA A 166 2.18 -4.32 10.03
CA ALA A 166 1.10 -3.44 9.68
C ALA A 166 -0.08 -3.80 10.58
N GLU A 167 -0.58 -2.84 11.34
CA GLU A 167 -1.50 -3.12 12.44
C GLU A 167 -2.55 -2.02 12.60
N ASN A 168 -3.74 -2.44 13.04
CA ASN A 168 -4.82 -1.52 13.39
C ASN A 168 -5.19 -0.57 12.24
N ILE A 169 -5.58 -1.15 11.10
CA ILE A 169 -5.93 -0.40 9.89
C ILE A 169 -7.43 -0.55 9.61
N LEU A 170 -8.13 0.57 9.50
CA LEU A 170 -9.52 0.62 9.09
C LEU A 170 -9.64 1.05 7.63
N ILE A 171 -10.26 0.21 6.80
CA ILE A 171 -10.62 0.52 5.41
C ILE A 171 -12.14 0.48 5.32
N ALA A 172 -12.80 1.65 5.30
CA ALA A 172 -14.23 1.71 5.44
C ALA A 172 -14.91 2.69 4.49
N ASP A 173 -16.13 2.36 4.10
CA ASP A 173 -17.04 3.29 3.40
C ASP A 173 -16.43 3.85 2.08
N ASN A 174 -15.53 3.10 1.44
CA ASN A 174 -14.92 3.49 0.16
C ASN A 174 -15.74 2.94 -1.01
N GLN A 175 -15.77 3.70 -2.10
CA GLN A 175 -16.33 3.27 -3.39
C GLN A 175 -15.18 3.05 -4.38
N ILE A 176 -15.04 1.83 -4.89
CA ILE A 176 -13.91 1.41 -5.71
C ILE A 176 -14.41 0.78 -7.00
N THR A 177 -14.12 1.40 -8.14
CA THR A 177 -14.33 0.82 -9.46
C THR A 177 -12.97 0.58 -10.10
N VAL A 178 -12.65 -0.70 -10.33
CA VAL A 178 -11.34 -1.13 -10.83
C VAL A 178 -11.35 -1.14 -12.35
N LEU A 179 -10.26 -0.73 -12.95
CA LEU A 179 -9.99 -0.81 -14.39
C LEU A 179 -10.08 -2.25 -14.91
N GLU A 180 -10.46 -2.39 -16.19
CA GLU A 180 -10.22 -3.63 -16.90
C GLU A 180 -8.73 -4.00 -16.85
N PRO A 181 -8.38 -5.30 -16.81
CA PRO A 181 -7.00 -5.75 -16.81
C PRO A 181 -6.22 -5.12 -17.96
N THR A 182 -5.06 -4.61 -17.63
CA THR A 182 -4.20 -3.89 -18.58
C THR A 182 -2.77 -4.42 -18.52
N VAL A 183 -1.95 -3.98 -19.45
CA VAL A 183 -0.52 -4.30 -19.48
C VAL A 183 0.26 -3.10 -18.96
N ILE A 184 1.06 -3.32 -17.91
CA ILE A 184 1.97 -2.33 -17.35
C ILE A 184 3.37 -2.92 -17.38
N ASP A 185 4.33 -2.22 -17.98
CA ASP A 185 5.74 -2.66 -18.14
C ASP A 185 5.86 -4.08 -18.75
N GLY A 186 5.02 -4.37 -19.76
CA GLY A 186 4.99 -5.66 -20.44
C GLY A 186 4.39 -6.82 -19.63
N LYS A 187 3.89 -6.55 -18.42
CA LYS A 187 3.25 -7.53 -17.55
C LYS A 187 1.77 -7.25 -17.45
N GLN A 188 0.99 -8.32 -17.46
CA GLN A 188 -0.43 -8.21 -17.20
C GLN A 188 -0.68 -7.75 -15.77
N TRP A 189 -1.48 -6.73 -15.62
CA TRP A 189 -1.96 -6.22 -14.34
C TRP A 189 -3.42 -6.60 -14.15
N ASN A 190 -3.69 -7.50 -13.21
CA ASN A 190 -5.02 -7.82 -12.75
C ASN A 190 -5.31 -6.94 -11.55
N GLY A 191 -6.38 -6.16 -11.64
CA GLY A 191 -6.73 -5.22 -10.58
C GLY A 191 -7.31 -5.91 -9.33
N TYR A 192 -7.42 -5.15 -8.28
CA TYR A 192 -8.03 -5.57 -7.01
C TYR A 192 -8.76 -4.39 -6.36
N GLY A 193 -9.81 -4.68 -5.61
CA GLY A 193 -10.45 -3.68 -4.77
C GLY A 193 -9.61 -3.37 -3.53
N ILE A 194 -9.42 -4.37 -2.67
CA ILE A 194 -8.61 -4.28 -1.46
C ILE A 194 -7.69 -5.51 -1.40
N TRP A 195 -6.39 -5.26 -1.23
CA TRP A 195 -5.41 -6.35 -1.07
C TRP A 195 -4.58 -6.12 0.19
N ILE A 196 -4.66 -7.08 1.11
CA ILE A 196 -3.95 -7.09 2.38
C ILE A 196 -2.98 -8.27 2.35
N THR A 197 -1.67 -8.00 2.34
CA THR A 197 -0.66 -9.05 2.18
C THR A 197 0.57 -8.85 3.04
N GLY A 198 0.98 -9.93 3.70
CA GLY A 198 2.31 -10.07 4.24
C GLY A 198 3.30 -10.57 3.18
N GLU A 199 4.54 -10.24 3.34
CA GLU A 199 5.64 -10.69 2.47
C GLU A 199 6.81 -11.16 3.30
N VAL A 200 7.64 -12.03 2.72
CA VAL A 200 8.89 -12.47 3.32
C VAL A 200 10.06 -11.91 2.50
N SER A 201 10.97 -11.23 3.18
CA SER A 201 12.24 -10.82 2.60
C SER A 201 13.32 -11.82 2.97
N LEU A 202 14.01 -12.34 1.96
CA LEU A 202 15.05 -13.37 2.10
C LEU A 202 16.48 -12.83 1.99
N GLY A 203 16.70 -11.56 2.23
CA GLY A 203 18.00 -10.94 2.14
C GLY A 203 18.36 -10.53 0.71
N SER A 204 19.55 -10.92 0.25
CA SER A 204 20.05 -10.53 -1.08
C SER A 204 19.16 -10.99 -2.27
N ALA A 205 18.25 -11.91 -2.02
CA ALA A 205 17.29 -12.38 -3.03
C ALA A 205 16.14 -11.41 -3.25
N GLY A 206 16.02 -10.34 -2.45
CA GLY A 206 14.94 -9.38 -2.53
C GLY A 206 13.67 -9.83 -1.79
N GLU A 207 12.62 -9.10 -2.00
CA GLU A 207 11.32 -9.37 -1.40
C GLU A 207 10.61 -10.47 -2.18
N THR A 208 10.12 -11.45 -1.48
CA THR A 208 9.34 -12.54 -2.07
C THR A 208 7.93 -12.48 -1.50
N ILE A 209 6.95 -12.35 -2.38
CA ILE A 209 5.54 -12.56 -2.00
C ILE A 209 5.37 -14.07 -1.85
N PRO A 210 4.93 -14.56 -0.69
CA PRO A 210 4.68 -15.98 -0.52
C PRO A 210 3.62 -16.46 -1.52
N SER A 211 3.87 -17.57 -2.16
CA SER A 211 2.87 -18.20 -3.03
C SER A 211 1.76 -18.83 -2.20
N GLU A 212 0.65 -19.17 -2.83
CA GLU A 212 -0.46 -19.88 -2.16
C GLU A 212 -0.05 -21.24 -1.63
N ASP A 213 1.00 -21.82 -2.22
CA ASP A 213 1.55 -23.14 -1.82
C ASP A 213 2.59 -23.05 -0.71
N ASP A 214 2.97 -21.86 -0.29
CA ASP A 214 3.97 -21.69 0.75
C ASP A 214 3.39 -22.06 2.13
N ASP A 215 3.89 -23.14 2.71
CA ASP A 215 3.57 -23.52 4.07
C ASP A 215 4.46 -22.74 5.05
N PRO A 216 3.89 -21.89 5.92
CA PRO A 216 4.68 -21.14 6.90
C PRO A 216 5.43 -22.05 7.90
N GLU A 217 5.03 -23.30 8.05
CA GLU A 217 5.71 -24.28 8.88
C GLU A 217 6.78 -25.09 8.13
N ASN A 218 6.79 -25.03 6.80
CA ASN A 218 7.74 -25.76 5.99
C ASN A 218 9.13 -25.11 6.02
N THR A 219 9.99 -25.61 6.87
CA THR A 219 11.37 -25.15 7.00
C THR A 219 12.34 -25.76 5.99
N ALA A 220 11.90 -26.73 5.19
CA ALA A 220 12.76 -27.46 4.25
C ALA A 220 13.01 -26.67 2.95
N ASN A 221 12.14 -25.74 2.58
CA ASN A 221 12.27 -24.92 1.38
C ASN A 221 12.63 -23.46 1.74
N PRO A 222 13.87 -23.03 1.53
CA PRO A 222 14.28 -21.67 1.88
C PRO A 222 13.61 -20.56 1.05
N THR A 223 13.02 -20.88 -0.08
CA THR A 223 12.29 -19.92 -0.90
C THR A 223 10.83 -19.76 -0.49
N THR A 224 10.29 -20.78 0.13
CA THR A 224 8.90 -20.86 0.59
C THR A 224 8.78 -20.84 2.10
N ASN A 225 9.88 -20.80 2.80
CA ASN A 225 9.93 -20.71 4.24
C ASN A 225 9.29 -19.38 4.67
N GLY A 226 8.00 -19.42 4.71
CA GLY A 226 7.15 -18.34 5.11
C GLY A 226 7.46 -17.80 6.51
N ILE A 227 6.57 -17.05 7.00
CA ILE A 227 6.54 -16.55 8.37
C ILE A 227 6.52 -17.76 9.31
N PRO A 228 7.32 -17.76 10.37
CA PRO A 228 7.25 -18.81 11.38
C PRO A 228 5.82 -19.03 11.86
N ALA A 229 5.48 -20.28 12.17
CA ALA A 229 4.14 -20.64 12.63
C ALA A 229 3.63 -19.69 13.72
N GLY A 230 2.39 -19.20 13.56
CA GLY A 230 1.77 -18.27 14.47
C GLY A 230 2.31 -16.84 14.44
N ARG A 231 3.14 -16.47 13.45
CA ARG A 231 3.71 -15.13 13.34
C ARG A 231 3.28 -14.44 12.05
N TYR A 232 2.15 -13.81 12.08
CA TYR A 232 1.65 -12.99 10.98
C TYR A 232 2.10 -11.55 11.15
N ILE A 233 2.37 -10.88 10.04
CA ILE A 233 2.94 -9.52 10.01
C ILE A 233 1.92 -8.46 9.63
N ILE A 234 0.69 -8.86 9.36
CA ILE A 234 -0.46 -7.98 9.22
C ILE A 234 -1.53 -8.45 10.17
N ARG A 235 -2.01 -7.58 11.04
CA ARG A 235 -3.05 -7.90 12.01
C ARG A 235 -3.98 -6.74 12.29
N GLY A 236 -5.20 -7.07 12.73
CA GLY A 236 -6.18 -6.06 13.14
C GLY A 236 -6.67 -5.16 12.01
N VAL A 237 -6.64 -5.64 10.74
CA VAL A 237 -7.19 -4.89 9.62
C VAL A 237 -8.69 -5.12 9.51
N THR A 238 -9.46 -4.06 9.45
CA THR A 238 -10.90 -4.11 9.23
C THR A 238 -11.27 -3.50 7.89
N ALA A 239 -11.82 -4.32 6.98
CA ALA A 239 -12.46 -3.88 5.73
C ALA A 239 -13.97 -3.89 5.91
N ARG A 240 -14.64 -2.74 5.95
CA ARG A 240 -16.08 -2.70 6.16
C ARG A 240 -16.82 -1.69 5.29
N ASN A 241 -18.05 -2.04 4.91
CA ASN A 241 -18.96 -1.16 4.18
C ASN A 241 -18.37 -0.59 2.86
N ASN A 242 -17.38 -1.25 2.27
CA ASN A 242 -16.82 -0.81 0.99
C ASN A 242 -17.69 -1.35 -0.14
N THR A 243 -17.79 -0.59 -1.22
CA THR A 243 -18.39 -1.04 -2.47
C THR A 243 -17.30 -1.18 -3.52
N ILE A 244 -17.11 -2.39 -4.05
CA ILE A 244 -16.07 -2.73 -5.02
C ILE A 244 -16.74 -3.25 -6.28
N SER A 245 -16.32 -2.80 -7.45
CA SER A 245 -16.80 -3.28 -8.73
C SER A 245 -15.72 -3.31 -9.80
N GLY A 246 -15.87 -4.19 -10.79
CA GLY A 246 -14.98 -4.28 -11.94
C GLY A 246 -14.53 -5.70 -12.25
N ASN A 247 -13.68 -5.83 -13.27
CA ASN A 247 -13.03 -7.08 -13.65
C ASN A 247 -11.74 -7.27 -12.85
N CYS A 248 -11.89 -7.66 -11.59
CA CYS A 248 -10.81 -7.65 -10.60
C CYS A 248 -11.04 -8.64 -9.47
N ASP A 249 -10.04 -8.88 -8.65
CA ASP A 249 -10.26 -9.46 -7.33
C ASP A 249 -10.93 -8.43 -6.41
N GLY A 250 -11.87 -8.88 -5.59
CA GLY A 250 -12.59 -8.02 -4.66
C GLY A 250 -11.73 -7.67 -3.44
N ILE A 251 -11.71 -8.56 -2.43
CA ILE A 251 -10.94 -8.37 -1.18
C ILE A 251 -10.05 -9.59 -0.95
N LYS A 252 -8.75 -9.36 -0.78
CA LYS A 252 -7.75 -10.42 -0.60
C LYS A 252 -7.04 -10.27 0.73
N PHE A 253 -6.94 -11.36 1.48
CA PHE A 253 -6.12 -11.47 2.68
C PHE A 253 -5.07 -12.54 2.46
N SER A 254 -3.81 -12.22 2.73
CA SER A 254 -2.69 -13.15 2.67
C SER A 254 -1.73 -12.90 3.82
N LEU A 255 -1.37 -13.95 4.57
CA LEU A 255 -0.49 -13.86 5.74
C LEU A 255 -0.95 -12.79 6.75
N ALA A 256 -2.24 -12.82 7.07
CA ALA A 256 -2.88 -11.86 7.95
C ALA A 256 -3.59 -12.56 9.11
N GLU A 257 -3.66 -11.92 10.27
CA GLU A 257 -4.36 -12.43 11.45
C GLU A 257 -5.29 -11.37 12.09
N ASP A 258 -6.29 -11.86 12.81
CA ASP A 258 -7.23 -11.01 13.55
C ASP A 258 -7.87 -9.90 12.70
N CYS A 259 -8.14 -10.21 11.43
CA CYS A 259 -8.75 -9.26 10.50
C CYS A 259 -10.26 -9.48 10.37
N SER A 260 -10.97 -8.45 9.93
CA SER A 260 -12.40 -8.56 9.69
C SER A 260 -12.83 -7.98 8.33
N CYS A 261 -13.80 -8.65 7.71
CA CYS A 261 -14.38 -8.25 6.43
C CYS A 261 -15.91 -8.30 6.55
N ARG A 262 -16.58 -7.14 6.67
CA ARG A 262 -18.02 -7.12 6.93
C ARG A 262 -18.75 -5.97 6.23
N GLY A 263 -20.00 -6.23 5.84
CA GLY A 263 -20.85 -5.20 5.22
C GLY A 263 -20.35 -4.70 3.85
N ASN A 264 -19.37 -5.36 3.25
CA ASN A 264 -18.85 -4.96 1.93
C ASN A 264 -19.76 -5.48 0.82
N THR A 265 -19.83 -4.73 -0.27
CA THR A 265 -20.49 -5.14 -1.51
C THR A 265 -19.44 -5.31 -2.59
N VAL A 266 -19.36 -6.52 -3.18
CA VAL A 266 -18.42 -6.82 -4.27
C VAL A 266 -19.24 -7.22 -5.51
N ARG A 267 -19.09 -6.47 -6.60
CA ARG A 267 -19.73 -6.74 -7.90
C ARG A 267 -18.65 -6.95 -8.95
N LEU A 268 -18.34 -8.21 -9.22
CA LEU A 268 -17.35 -8.55 -10.24
C LEU A 268 -17.98 -8.50 -11.63
N SER A 269 -17.23 -7.99 -12.61
CA SER A 269 -17.62 -8.06 -14.00
C SER A 269 -17.61 -9.51 -14.47
N ASP A 270 -18.53 -9.85 -15.36
CA ASP A 270 -18.58 -11.16 -15.99
C ASP A 270 -17.42 -11.27 -17.00
N SER A 271 -16.33 -11.88 -16.56
CA SER A 271 -15.14 -12.09 -17.38
C SER A 271 -14.83 -13.57 -17.47
N HIS A 272 -14.85 -14.10 -18.69
CA HIS A 272 -14.40 -15.47 -18.96
C HIS A 272 -12.87 -15.60 -19.05
N THR A 273 -12.13 -14.50 -18.93
CA THR A 273 -10.68 -14.48 -19.18
C THR A 273 -9.84 -14.59 -17.89
N TYR A 274 -10.41 -14.20 -16.76
CA TYR A 274 -9.69 -14.15 -15.46
C TYR A 274 -10.51 -14.80 -14.36
N ASN A 275 -9.84 -15.54 -13.48
CA ASN A 275 -10.45 -16.11 -12.29
C ASN A 275 -10.51 -15.06 -11.19
N ASN A 276 -11.47 -14.15 -11.26
CA ASN A 276 -11.68 -13.14 -10.25
C ASN A 276 -12.37 -13.74 -9.02
N MET A 277 -11.89 -13.39 -7.84
CA MET A 277 -12.44 -13.83 -6.56
C MET A 277 -13.12 -12.68 -5.83
N GLY A 278 -14.33 -12.89 -5.34
CA GLY A 278 -15.02 -11.89 -4.54
C GLY A 278 -14.27 -11.61 -3.23
N ILE A 279 -13.97 -12.66 -2.48
CA ILE A 279 -13.13 -12.61 -1.28
C ILE A 279 -12.21 -13.83 -1.31
N SER A 280 -10.92 -13.61 -1.08
CA SER A 280 -9.96 -14.70 -0.93
C SER A 280 -9.14 -14.54 0.35
N VAL A 281 -8.84 -15.68 0.98
CA VAL A 281 -8.01 -15.75 2.18
C VAL A 281 -6.98 -16.84 1.96
N ALA A 282 -5.70 -16.47 1.98
CA ALA A 282 -4.59 -17.39 1.87
C ALA A 282 -3.68 -17.24 3.09
N LYS A 283 -3.42 -18.37 3.80
CA LYS A 283 -2.54 -18.39 4.98
C LYS A 283 -2.89 -17.31 6.01
N GLY A 284 -4.16 -17.24 6.37
CA GLY A 284 -4.68 -16.32 7.37
C GLY A 284 -5.11 -17.05 8.64
N SER A 285 -5.14 -16.34 9.75
CA SER A 285 -5.67 -16.79 11.03
C SER A 285 -6.72 -15.81 11.53
N ASN A 286 -7.84 -16.34 12.05
CA ASN A 286 -8.92 -15.55 12.63
C ASN A 286 -9.41 -14.40 11.73
N ILE A 287 -9.69 -14.69 10.46
CA ILE A 287 -10.32 -13.76 9.52
C ILE A 287 -11.85 -13.93 9.61
N ARG A 288 -12.58 -12.85 9.89
CA ARG A 288 -14.03 -12.86 10.13
C ARG A 288 -14.80 -12.00 9.16
#